data_1b2940189c93a329396248f5ab6dc8ed
#
_entry.id   1b2940189c93a329396248f5ab6dc8ed
#
_cell.length_a   1.000
_cell.length_b   1.000
_cell.length_c   1.000
_cell.angle_alpha   90.00
_cell.angle_beta   90.00
_cell.angle_gamma   90.00
#
_symmetry.space_group_name_H-M   'P 1'
#
loop_
_entity.id
_entity.type
_entity.pdbx_description
1 polymer ?
#
loop_
_entity_poly.entity_id
_entity_poly.type
_entity_poly.pdbx_seq_one_letter_code
_entity_poly.pdbx_strand_id
1 'polypeptide(L)'
;MLQFGITYLFLYRSFSYLTVPEVLLFTIFTPLYVTLVDDALARRFSPVALLAAAIATLGAGIIRYDGLSEDFITGFLLLQVANFTFAAGQVGYKHVMQRYPLALPGYRTFGYFFMGALVIALPSFLIFGNPDKLPSTPLQWGILGWLGLAASGLGLYLWNRGACKVDAGTLA
;
A
#
# COMPACT_ATOMS: atom_id res chain seq x y z
N MET A 1 -4.91 0.58 -9.84
CA MET A 1 -5.33 1.91 -9.36
C MET A 1 -5.23 1.99 -7.83
N LEU A 2 -5.97 1.17 -7.05
CA LEU A 2 -5.97 1.26 -5.58
C LEU A 2 -4.58 1.07 -4.98
N GLN A 3 -3.96 -0.09 -5.18
CA GLN A 3 -2.70 -0.49 -4.54
C GLN A 3 -1.50 0.43 -4.84
N PHE A 4 -1.49 1.14 -5.95
CA PHE A 4 -0.38 2.03 -6.31
C PHE A 4 -0.80 3.50 -6.36
N GLY A 5 -1.79 3.86 -7.16
CA GLY A 5 -2.15 5.25 -7.37
C GLY A 5 -2.64 5.92 -6.09
N ILE A 6 -3.72 5.42 -5.52
CA ILE A 6 -4.32 6.01 -4.32
C ILE A 6 -3.42 5.79 -3.10
N THR A 7 -2.90 4.58 -2.90
CA THR A 7 -2.01 4.28 -1.76
C THR A 7 -0.84 5.25 -1.68
N TYR A 8 -0.08 5.41 -2.77
CA TYR A 8 1.09 6.28 -2.75
C TYR A 8 0.75 7.76 -2.59
N LEU A 9 -0.39 8.22 -3.14
CA LEU A 9 -0.85 9.58 -2.95
C LEU A 9 -1.04 9.90 -1.46
N PHE A 10 -1.76 9.03 -0.74
CA PHE A 10 -2.00 9.20 0.69
C PHE A 10 -0.75 8.93 1.54
N LEU A 11 0.05 7.93 1.18
CA LEU A 11 1.31 7.62 1.84
C LEU A 11 2.28 8.82 1.78
N TYR A 12 2.52 9.37 0.59
CA TYR A 12 3.41 10.52 0.46
C TYR A 12 2.86 11.76 1.16
N ARG A 13 1.54 11.95 1.15
CA ARG A 13 0.94 13.05 1.91
C ARG A 13 1.09 12.88 3.41
N SER A 14 1.08 11.66 3.95
CA SER A 14 1.27 11.40 5.37
C SER A 14 2.66 11.81 5.87
N PHE A 15 3.71 11.75 5.05
CA PHE A 15 5.05 12.24 5.38
C PHE A 15 5.13 13.76 5.62
N SER A 16 4.10 14.52 5.28
CA SER A 16 4.02 15.95 5.65
C SER A 16 3.65 16.16 7.12
N TYR A 17 3.17 15.13 7.80
CA TYR A 17 2.64 15.16 9.16
C TYR A 17 3.33 14.14 10.09
N LEU A 18 3.88 13.07 9.52
CA LEU A 18 4.52 11.97 10.26
C LEU A 18 5.99 11.86 9.87
N THR A 19 6.81 11.45 10.81
CA THR A 19 8.20 11.06 10.55
C THR A 19 8.28 9.69 9.88
N VAL A 20 9.39 9.39 9.22
CA VAL A 20 9.61 8.08 8.57
C VAL A 20 9.45 6.90 9.54
N PRO A 21 10.00 6.92 10.77
CA PRO A 21 9.77 5.87 11.75
C PRO A 21 8.30 5.67 12.11
N GLU A 22 7.51 6.75 12.23
CA GLU A 22 6.08 6.69 12.53
C GLU A 22 5.30 6.05 11.37
N VAL A 23 5.61 6.43 10.13
CA VAL A 23 4.98 5.82 8.95
C VAL A 23 5.29 4.33 8.92
N LEU A 24 6.54 3.91 9.14
CA LEU A 24 6.92 2.50 9.17
C LEU A 24 6.22 1.75 10.30
N LEU A 25 6.13 2.35 11.50
CA LEU A 25 5.44 1.74 12.64
C LEU A 25 3.94 1.52 12.34
N PHE A 26 3.27 2.51 11.77
CA PHE A 26 1.82 2.41 11.54
C PHE A 26 1.43 1.65 10.27
N THR A 27 2.38 1.23 9.42
CA THR A 27 2.10 0.23 8.38
C THR A 27 1.76 -1.15 8.96
N ILE A 28 2.03 -1.39 10.25
CA ILE A 28 1.62 -2.60 10.99
C ILE A 28 0.09 -2.83 11.00
N PHE A 29 -0.71 -1.80 10.70
CA PHE A 29 -2.15 -1.95 10.51
C PHE A 29 -2.54 -2.66 9.19
N THR A 30 -1.62 -2.76 8.24
CA THR A 30 -1.89 -3.39 6.94
C THR A 30 -2.43 -4.83 7.06
N PRO A 31 -1.86 -5.73 7.89
CA PRO A 31 -2.41 -7.06 8.14
C PRO A 31 -3.88 -7.06 8.56
N LEU A 32 -4.27 -6.12 9.42
CA LEU A 32 -5.66 -5.97 9.84
C LEU A 32 -6.58 -5.71 8.65
N TYR A 33 -6.20 -4.76 7.79
CA TYR A 33 -6.96 -4.44 6.59
C TYR A 33 -6.97 -5.57 5.57
N VAL A 34 -5.85 -6.29 5.39
CA VAL A 34 -5.78 -7.47 4.52
C VAL A 34 -6.79 -8.52 4.98
N THR A 35 -6.82 -8.83 6.27
CA THR A 35 -7.77 -9.80 6.85
C THR A 35 -9.20 -9.33 6.69
N LEU A 36 -9.51 -8.08 7.02
CA LEU A 36 -10.87 -7.52 6.91
C LEU A 36 -11.38 -7.55 5.46
N VAL A 37 -10.56 -7.16 4.50
CA VAL A 37 -10.93 -7.14 3.09
C VAL A 37 -11.10 -8.58 2.55
N ASP A 38 -10.21 -9.50 2.89
CA ASP A 38 -10.31 -10.90 2.46
C ASP A 38 -11.57 -11.57 3.04
N ASP A 39 -11.84 -11.36 4.33
CA ASP A 39 -13.03 -11.88 4.99
C ASP A 39 -14.32 -11.31 4.37
N ALA A 40 -14.34 -10.00 4.06
CA ALA A 40 -15.47 -9.37 3.41
C ALA A 40 -15.73 -9.93 2.00
N LEU A 41 -14.68 -10.11 1.19
CA LEU A 41 -14.81 -10.68 -0.15
C LEU A 41 -15.15 -12.17 -0.15
N ALA A 42 -14.60 -12.93 0.81
CA ALA A 42 -14.86 -14.36 0.97
C ALA A 42 -16.15 -14.65 1.74
N ARG A 43 -16.83 -13.61 2.27
CA ARG A 43 -18.00 -13.74 3.15
C ARG A 43 -17.78 -14.70 4.30
N ARG A 44 -16.61 -14.61 4.93
CA ARG A 44 -16.21 -15.44 6.07
C ARG A 44 -15.76 -14.52 7.21
N PHE A 45 -15.52 -15.09 8.38
CA PHE A 45 -14.98 -14.39 9.53
C PHE A 45 -13.81 -15.18 10.12
N SER A 46 -12.65 -14.56 10.19
CA SER A 46 -11.40 -15.17 10.64
C SER A 46 -10.97 -14.59 11.99
N PRO A 47 -11.57 -15.03 13.12
CA PRO A 47 -11.38 -14.38 14.42
C PRO A 47 -9.92 -14.45 14.90
N VAL A 48 -9.21 -15.54 14.60
CA VAL A 48 -7.80 -15.70 15.01
C VAL A 48 -6.90 -14.68 14.29
N ALA A 49 -7.08 -14.51 12.97
CA ALA A 49 -6.30 -13.56 12.20
C ALA A 49 -6.62 -12.10 12.63
N LEU A 50 -7.89 -11.78 12.88
CA LEU A 50 -8.28 -10.48 13.41
C LEU A 50 -7.72 -10.22 14.82
N LEU A 51 -7.72 -11.22 15.69
CA LEU A 51 -7.13 -11.10 17.02
C LEU A 51 -5.62 -10.87 16.94
N ALA A 52 -4.91 -11.62 16.10
CA ALA A 52 -3.47 -11.44 15.90
C ALA A 52 -3.15 -10.02 15.39
N ALA A 53 -3.91 -9.54 14.39
CA ALA A 53 -3.77 -8.20 13.85
C ALA A 53 -4.11 -7.12 14.90
N ALA A 54 -5.13 -7.33 15.73
CA ALA A 54 -5.48 -6.42 16.82
C ALA A 54 -4.37 -6.35 17.89
N ILE A 55 -3.78 -7.48 18.28
CA ILE A 55 -2.66 -7.52 19.24
C ILE A 55 -1.45 -6.76 18.67
N ALA A 56 -1.11 -6.96 17.41
CA ALA A 56 -0.02 -6.24 16.75
C ALA A 56 -0.27 -4.73 16.71
N THR A 57 -1.52 -4.32 16.42
CA THR A 57 -1.98 -2.92 16.43
C THR A 57 -1.87 -2.29 17.84
N LEU A 58 -2.29 -3.01 18.88
CA LEU A 58 -2.17 -2.55 20.26
C LEU A 58 -0.70 -2.38 20.67
N GLY A 59 0.18 -3.32 20.26
CA GLY A 59 1.62 -3.19 20.48
C GLY A 59 2.20 -1.92 19.85
N ALA A 60 1.82 -1.59 18.63
CA ALA A 60 2.24 -0.34 17.98
C ALA A 60 1.71 0.91 18.70
N GLY A 61 0.46 0.87 19.21
CA GLY A 61 -0.14 1.94 19.98
C GLY A 61 0.60 2.21 21.30
N ILE A 62 1.07 1.16 21.99
CA ILE A 62 1.83 1.30 23.25
C ILE A 62 3.19 1.97 23.01
N ILE A 63 3.85 1.67 21.88
CA ILE A 63 5.16 2.27 21.54
C ILE A 63 5.05 3.78 21.33
N ARG A 64 3.89 4.31 20.94
CA ARG A 64 3.70 5.73 20.59
C ARG A 64 2.71 6.45 21.50
N TYR A 65 2.84 6.28 22.82
CA TYR A 65 1.90 6.91 23.78
C TYR A 65 2.20 8.40 24.10
N ASP A 66 3.31 8.99 23.61
CA ASP A 66 3.72 10.36 23.92
C ASP A 66 3.04 11.41 23.01
N GLY A 67 1.98 12.02 23.51
CA GLY A 67 1.38 13.28 23.01
C GLY A 67 0.88 13.26 21.57
N LEU A 68 -0.42 13.19 21.37
CA LEU A 68 -1.07 13.27 20.06
C LEU A 68 -1.32 14.74 19.70
N SER A 69 -0.63 15.28 18.70
CA SER A 69 -0.94 16.57 18.08
C SER A 69 -2.04 16.39 17.01
N GLU A 70 -2.72 17.48 16.65
CA GLU A 70 -3.69 17.47 15.53
C GLU A 70 -3.01 17.05 14.21
N ASP A 71 -1.79 17.52 14.00
CA ASP A 71 -0.98 17.13 12.83
C ASP A 71 -0.71 15.64 12.79
N PHE A 72 -0.38 15.02 13.95
CA PHE A 72 -0.19 13.59 14.06
C PHE A 72 -1.46 12.81 13.68
N ILE A 73 -2.63 13.23 14.19
CA ILE A 73 -3.90 12.57 13.89
C ILE A 73 -4.19 12.63 12.38
N THR A 74 -3.99 13.78 11.76
CA THR A 74 -4.17 13.96 10.32
C THR A 74 -3.25 13.03 9.53
N GLY A 75 -1.97 12.99 9.87
CA GLY A 75 -0.98 12.10 9.24
C GLY A 75 -1.32 10.63 9.40
N PHE A 76 -1.73 10.24 10.62
CA PHE A 76 -2.16 8.88 10.93
C PHE A 76 -3.38 8.46 10.09
N LEU A 77 -4.42 9.30 9.99
CA LEU A 77 -5.61 8.99 9.18
C LEU A 77 -5.28 8.86 7.70
N LEU A 78 -4.43 9.74 7.15
CA LEU A 78 -3.95 9.63 5.78
C LEU A 78 -3.24 8.28 5.55
N LEU A 79 -2.38 7.88 6.49
CA LEU A 79 -1.67 6.61 6.41
C LEU A 79 -2.61 5.40 6.52
N GLN A 80 -3.68 5.48 7.35
CA GLN A 80 -4.66 4.40 7.40
C GLN A 80 -5.42 4.25 6.08
N VAL A 81 -5.75 5.34 5.39
CA VAL A 81 -6.31 5.29 4.03
C VAL A 81 -5.34 4.62 3.06
N ALA A 82 -4.05 4.93 3.15
CA ALA A 82 -3.01 4.28 2.35
C ALA A 82 -2.94 2.77 2.62
N ASN A 83 -2.88 2.36 3.90
CA ASN A 83 -2.84 0.96 4.30
C ASN A 83 -4.08 0.18 3.83
N PHE A 84 -5.27 0.77 4.00
CA PHE A 84 -6.52 0.17 3.55
C PHE A 84 -6.57 0.01 2.02
N THR A 85 -6.20 1.05 1.27
CA THR A 85 -6.21 0.99 -0.20
C THR A 85 -5.16 0.04 -0.75
N PHE A 86 -4.01 -0.09 -0.08
CA PHE A 86 -3.01 -1.11 -0.39
C PHE A 86 -3.58 -2.51 -0.19
N ALA A 87 -4.14 -2.80 0.98
CA ALA A 87 -4.74 -4.09 1.31
C ALA A 87 -5.89 -4.45 0.35
N ALA A 88 -6.80 -3.50 0.09
CA ALA A 88 -7.92 -3.69 -0.83
C ALA A 88 -7.45 -3.98 -2.26
N GLY A 89 -6.42 -3.27 -2.72
CA GLY A 89 -5.83 -3.51 -4.04
C GLY A 89 -5.13 -4.86 -4.14
N GLN A 90 -4.40 -5.28 -3.10
CA GLN A 90 -3.68 -6.55 -3.04
C GLN A 90 -4.62 -7.75 -2.98
N VAL A 91 -5.58 -7.73 -2.05
CA VAL A 91 -6.57 -8.81 -1.91
C VAL A 91 -7.49 -8.86 -3.12
N GLY A 92 -7.92 -7.69 -3.63
CA GLY A 92 -8.71 -7.60 -4.87
C GLY A 92 -7.99 -8.19 -6.07
N TYR A 93 -6.69 -7.92 -6.24
CA TYR A 93 -5.89 -8.54 -7.30
C TYR A 93 -5.85 -10.06 -7.16
N LYS A 94 -5.53 -10.56 -5.96
CA LYS A 94 -5.52 -12.00 -5.68
C LYS A 94 -6.86 -12.64 -6.02
N HIS A 95 -7.96 -12.05 -5.56
CA HIS A 95 -9.32 -12.54 -5.80
C HIS A 95 -9.66 -12.59 -7.30
N VAL A 96 -9.33 -11.54 -8.05
CA VAL A 96 -9.56 -11.50 -9.52
C VAL A 96 -8.72 -12.56 -10.23
N MET A 97 -7.45 -12.72 -9.86
CA MET A 97 -6.58 -13.72 -10.49
C MET A 97 -7.02 -15.15 -10.21
N GLN A 98 -7.55 -15.41 -9.02
CA GLN A 98 -8.05 -16.75 -8.65
C GLN A 98 -9.41 -17.05 -9.29
N ARG A 99 -10.31 -16.07 -9.41
CA ARG A 99 -11.66 -16.26 -9.92
C ARG A 99 -11.74 -16.22 -11.45
N TYR A 100 -10.89 -15.42 -12.07
CA TYR A 100 -10.86 -15.21 -13.52
C TYR A 100 -9.44 -15.45 -14.04
N PRO A 101 -9.05 -16.74 -14.22
CA PRO A 101 -7.74 -17.05 -14.78
C PRO A 101 -7.64 -16.47 -16.18
N LEU A 102 -6.86 -15.40 -16.31
CA LEU A 102 -6.64 -14.74 -17.60
C LEU A 102 -5.67 -15.58 -18.44
N ALA A 103 -5.97 -15.72 -19.73
CA ALA A 103 -5.08 -16.38 -20.68
C ALA A 103 -3.78 -15.59 -20.95
N LEU A 104 -3.62 -14.42 -20.33
CA LEU A 104 -2.45 -13.55 -20.46
C LEU A 104 -1.36 -13.92 -19.44
N PRO A 105 -0.08 -13.82 -19.84
CA PRO A 105 1.03 -13.96 -18.91
C PRO A 105 0.92 -12.96 -17.76
N GLY A 106 1.25 -13.39 -16.53
CA GLY A 106 1.09 -12.58 -15.31
C GLY A 106 1.77 -11.20 -15.37
N TYR A 107 2.89 -11.07 -16.06
CA TYR A 107 3.57 -9.78 -16.24
C TYR A 107 2.75 -8.79 -17.09
N ARG A 108 2.00 -9.26 -18.08
CA ARG A 108 1.10 -8.40 -18.88
C ARG A 108 -0.10 -7.95 -18.06
N THR A 109 -0.70 -8.87 -17.32
CA THR A 109 -1.80 -8.55 -16.41
C THR A 109 -1.37 -7.51 -15.36
N PHE A 110 -0.16 -7.67 -14.82
CA PHE A 110 0.38 -6.73 -13.84
C PHE A 110 0.70 -5.35 -14.47
N GLY A 111 1.03 -5.29 -15.75
CA GLY A 111 1.22 -4.03 -16.47
C GLY A 111 0.01 -3.09 -16.42
N TYR A 112 -1.21 -3.64 -16.41
CA TYR A 112 -2.43 -2.83 -16.25
C TYR A 112 -2.53 -2.13 -14.89
N PHE A 113 -1.85 -2.66 -13.87
CA PHE A 113 -1.73 -1.99 -12.57
C PHE A 113 -1.00 -0.67 -12.67
N PHE A 114 0.13 -0.65 -13.39
CA PHE A 114 0.91 0.56 -13.61
C PHE A 114 0.18 1.56 -14.49
N MET A 115 -0.54 1.10 -15.50
CA MET A 115 -1.41 1.98 -16.28
C MET A 115 -2.48 2.63 -15.40
N GLY A 116 -3.13 1.83 -14.54
CA GLY A 116 -4.10 2.36 -13.58
C GLY A 116 -3.47 3.30 -12.54
N ALA A 117 -2.23 3.08 -12.12
CA ALA A 117 -1.49 3.99 -11.24
C ALA A 117 -1.17 5.30 -11.96
N LEU A 118 -0.74 5.26 -13.22
CA LEU A 118 -0.43 6.43 -14.04
C LEU A 118 -1.65 7.33 -14.23
N VAL A 119 -2.83 6.74 -14.44
CA VAL A 119 -4.12 7.47 -14.58
C VAL A 119 -4.43 8.30 -13.33
N ILE A 120 -3.95 7.90 -12.14
CA ILE A 120 -4.10 8.68 -10.91
C ILE A 120 -2.91 9.58 -10.69
N ALA A 121 -1.68 9.07 -10.84
CA ALA A 121 -0.47 9.79 -10.50
C ALA A 121 -0.25 11.03 -11.41
N LEU A 122 -0.51 10.88 -12.73
CA LEU A 122 -0.30 11.97 -13.67
C LEU A 122 -1.20 13.18 -13.40
N PRO A 123 -2.54 13.04 -13.29
CA PRO A 123 -3.39 14.17 -12.91
C PRO A 123 -3.04 14.75 -11.54
N SER A 124 -2.72 13.89 -10.56
CA SER A 124 -2.34 14.35 -9.23
C SER A 124 -1.06 15.19 -9.27
N PHE A 125 -0.08 14.80 -10.08
CA PHE A 125 1.13 15.60 -10.27
C PHE A 125 0.85 16.92 -10.98
N LEU A 126 -0.01 16.92 -11.99
CA LEU A 126 -0.36 18.16 -12.72
C LEU A 126 -1.13 19.16 -11.85
N ILE A 127 -1.93 18.69 -10.90
CA ILE A 127 -2.75 19.55 -10.03
C ILE A 127 -1.99 19.98 -8.77
N PHE A 128 -1.25 19.06 -8.13
CA PHE A 128 -0.63 19.27 -6.82
C PHE A 128 0.89 19.23 -6.85
N GLY A 129 1.49 18.88 -8.00
CA GLY A 129 2.94 18.77 -8.14
C GLY A 129 3.63 20.12 -8.05
N ASN A 130 4.85 20.10 -7.49
CA ASN A 130 5.71 21.27 -7.46
C ASN A 130 6.90 21.02 -8.41
N PRO A 131 6.99 21.72 -9.55
CA PRO A 131 8.09 21.58 -10.50
C PRO A 131 9.47 21.86 -9.88
N ASP A 132 9.54 22.74 -8.88
CA ASP A 132 10.80 23.11 -8.21
C ASP A 132 11.40 21.93 -7.39
N LYS A 133 10.58 20.93 -7.10
CA LYS A 133 11.00 19.70 -6.39
C LYS A 133 11.39 18.54 -7.33
N LEU A 134 11.45 18.78 -8.62
CA LEU A 134 11.92 17.78 -9.57
C LEU A 134 13.41 17.45 -9.32
N PRO A 135 13.82 16.21 -9.59
CA PRO A 135 15.21 15.80 -9.46
C PRO A 135 16.11 16.69 -10.31
N SER A 136 17.15 17.24 -9.69
CA SER A 136 18.13 18.15 -10.34
C SER A 136 19.48 17.47 -10.59
N THR A 137 19.76 16.33 -9.96
CA THR A 137 21.03 15.63 -10.07
C THR A 137 20.87 14.25 -10.70
N PRO A 138 21.92 13.73 -11.42
CA PRO A 138 21.90 12.37 -11.97
C PRO A 138 21.66 11.29 -10.91
N LEU A 139 22.16 11.49 -9.68
CA LEU A 139 21.97 10.58 -8.57
C LEU A 139 20.48 10.48 -8.19
N GLN A 140 19.75 11.60 -8.10
CA GLN A 140 18.33 11.61 -7.80
C GLN A 140 17.52 10.90 -8.89
N TRP A 141 17.84 11.12 -10.16
CA TRP A 141 17.23 10.40 -11.27
C TRP A 141 17.54 8.90 -11.22
N GLY A 142 18.77 8.52 -10.86
CA GLY A 142 19.17 7.13 -10.66
C GLY A 142 18.39 6.45 -9.54
N ILE A 143 18.20 7.14 -8.39
CA ILE A 143 17.41 6.64 -7.26
C ILE A 143 15.94 6.47 -7.67
N LEU A 144 15.34 7.44 -8.36
CA LEU A 144 13.96 7.33 -8.85
C LEU A 144 13.80 6.19 -9.86
N GLY A 145 14.77 6.04 -10.78
CA GLY A 145 14.80 4.92 -11.72
C GLY A 145 14.85 3.57 -11.00
N TRP A 146 15.72 3.44 -10.00
CA TRP A 146 15.79 2.25 -9.17
C TRP A 146 14.48 1.97 -8.42
N LEU A 147 13.92 2.98 -7.75
CA LEU A 147 12.64 2.85 -7.03
C LEU A 147 11.50 2.47 -7.97
N GLY A 148 11.43 3.06 -9.16
CA GLY A 148 10.41 2.76 -10.15
C GLY A 148 10.55 1.37 -10.77
N LEU A 149 11.74 1.00 -11.24
CA LEU A 149 11.96 -0.24 -11.98
C LEU A 149 12.17 -1.44 -11.06
N ALA A 150 13.05 -1.33 -10.06
CA ALA A 150 13.40 -2.45 -9.20
C ALA A 150 12.41 -2.60 -8.05
N ALA A 151 12.23 -1.59 -7.21
CA ALA A 151 11.39 -1.71 -6.03
C ALA A 151 9.90 -1.77 -6.37
N SER A 152 9.39 -0.81 -7.12
CA SER A 152 7.98 -0.76 -7.49
C SER A 152 7.66 -1.67 -8.68
N GLY A 153 8.51 -1.76 -9.69
CA GLY A 153 8.30 -2.59 -10.86
C GLY A 153 8.41 -4.07 -10.53
N LEU A 154 9.64 -4.54 -10.39
CA LEU A 154 9.92 -5.96 -10.18
C LEU A 154 9.49 -6.42 -8.78
N GLY A 155 9.81 -5.66 -7.74
CA GLY A 155 9.52 -6.03 -6.36
C GLY A 155 8.04 -6.26 -6.10
N LEU A 156 7.18 -5.30 -6.49
CA LEU A 156 5.74 -5.45 -6.31
C LEU A 156 5.11 -6.47 -7.26
N TYR A 157 5.68 -6.68 -8.45
CA TYR A 157 5.26 -7.79 -9.32
C TYR A 157 5.49 -9.14 -8.62
N LEU A 158 6.70 -9.36 -8.09
CA LEU A 158 7.04 -10.60 -7.39
C LEU A 158 6.20 -10.77 -6.12
N TRP A 159 5.99 -9.69 -5.36
CA TRP A 159 5.13 -9.67 -4.18
C TRP A 159 3.69 -10.10 -4.52
N ASN A 160 3.05 -9.45 -5.49
CA ASN A 160 1.68 -9.79 -5.88
C ASN A 160 1.57 -11.20 -6.49
N ARG A 161 2.60 -11.66 -7.22
CA ARG A 161 2.66 -13.04 -7.71
C ARG A 161 2.77 -14.03 -6.57
N GLY A 162 3.55 -13.75 -5.53
CA GLY A 162 3.65 -14.53 -4.29
C GLY A 162 2.33 -14.54 -3.53
N ALA A 163 1.70 -13.38 -3.38
CA ALA A 163 0.43 -13.20 -2.70
C ALA A 163 -0.71 -14.08 -3.25
N CYS A 164 -0.69 -14.37 -4.56
CA CYS A 164 -1.66 -15.28 -5.18
C CYS A 164 -1.45 -16.77 -4.81
N LYS A 165 -0.29 -17.13 -4.22
CA LYS A 165 0.07 -18.51 -3.89
C LYS A 165 -0.12 -18.87 -2.42
N VAL A 166 -0.39 -17.88 -1.57
CA VAL A 166 -0.56 -18.05 -0.13
C VAL A 166 -1.97 -17.65 0.29
N ASP A 167 -2.40 -18.08 1.47
CA ASP A 167 -3.65 -17.61 2.07
C ASP A 167 -3.53 -16.17 2.60
N ALA A 168 -4.65 -15.58 3.02
CA ALA A 168 -4.66 -14.20 3.51
C ALA A 168 -3.98 -14.08 4.88
N GLY A 169 -4.05 -15.09 5.72
CA GLY A 169 -3.37 -15.11 7.01
C GLY A 169 -1.84 -15.13 6.89
N THR A 170 -1.32 -15.82 5.88
CA THR A 170 0.13 -15.82 5.55
C THR A 170 0.54 -14.50 4.89
N LEU A 171 -0.40 -13.83 4.20
CA LEU A 171 -0.16 -12.57 3.51
C LEU A 171 -0.20 -11.37 4.47
N ALA A 172 -0.98 -11.47 5.53
CA ALA A 172 -1.07 -10.50 6.61
C ALA A 172 0.09 -10.66 7.61
#